data_bf028236c8f6d080bd1470958910d49a
#
_entry.id   bf028236c8f6d080bd1470958910d49a
#
_cell.length_a   1.000
_cell.length_b   1.000
_cell.length_c   1.000
_cell.angle_alpha   90.00
_cell.angle_beta   90.00
_cell.angle_gamma   90.00
#
_symmetry.space_group_name_H-M   'P 1'
#
loop_
_entity.id
_entity.type
_entity.pdbx_description
1 polymer ?
#
loop_
_entity_poly.entity_id
_entity_poly.type
_entity_poly.pdbx_seq_one_letter_code
_entity_poly.pdbx_strand_id
1 'polypeptide(L)'
;MFKALLLENQDGKTVPTLTRLAESQLPEGEVRVAVAYSSINYKDGLAITGKGKIVRQWPLVPGIDFAGTVLESADSRYQSGDKVVLTGWGVGEGHWGGMAEQARVKGDWLVPLPAGLDERQAMCIGTAGLTAMLCVLALEEAGITPDSGEVLVTGAAGGVGATSVALLAALGYQVAALTGRPEEQGAMLTALGASRIVPRSELLVPAKPLEKQLWAAAIDTVGSQVLAKLLAQMNYGGAVAACGLAGGFDLPTSVMPFILRNVRLQGVDSVMCPFERRQLAWQRLARNLPASFFEQAVTEIGLEQVVEAAEAITQGQIAGRTLVKL
;
A
#
# COMPACT_ATOMS: atom_id res chain seq x y z
N MET A 1 17.48 20.22 15.85
CA MET A 1 16.49 19.37 16.61
C MET A 1 15.20 19.32 15.80
N PHE A 2 14.69 18.14 15.49
CA PHE A 2 13.47 17.90 14.73
C PHE A 2 12.53 16.95 15.50
N LYS A 3 11.24 17.04 15.27
CA LYS A 3 10.21 16.24 15.92
C LYS A 3 10.10 14.87 15.24
N ALA A 4 9.91 13.81 16.02
CA ALA A 4 9.80 12.45 15.54
C ALA A 4 8.97 11.57 16.48
N LEU A 5 8.32 10.54 15.91
CA LEU A 5 7.83 9.41 16.67
C LEU A 5 8.97 8.39 16.77
N LEU A 6 9.42 8.07 17.97
CA LEU A 6 10.48 7.11 18.23
C LEU A 6 9.91 5.86 18.88
N LEU A 7 10.24 4.70 18.34
CA LEU A 7 9.91 3.40 18.91
C LEU A 7 11.11 2.87 19.68
N GLU A 8 10.89 2.51 20.94
CA GLU A 8 11.89 1.88 21.80
C GLU A 8 11.40 0.49 22.26
N ASN A 9 12.34 -0.38 22.55
CA ASN A 9 12.03 -1.66 23.20
C ASN A 9 12.25 -1.53 24.70
N GLN A 10 11.18 -1.64 25.46
CA GLN A 10 11.24 -1.64 26.94
C GLN A 10 10.66 -2.96 27.43
N ASP A 11 11.51 -3.83 27.97
CA ASP A 11 11.14 -5.13 28.50
C ASP A 11 10.37 -6.02 27.48
N GLY A 12 10.76 -5.97 26.22
CA GLY A 12 10.13 -6.74 25.13
C GLY A 12 8.86 -6.12 24.57
N LYS A 13 8.47 -4.93 25.03
CA LYS A 13 7.31 -4.18 24.51
C LYS A 13 7.77 -3.00 23.68
N THR A 14 7.05 -2.73 22.60
CA THR A 14 7.20 -1.51 21.80
C THR A 14 6.60 -0.32 22.54
N VAL A 15 7.39 0.70 22.78
CA VAL A 15 6.96 1.97 23.41
C VAL A 15 7.12 3.09 22.40
N PRO A 16 6.03 3.63 21.82
CA PRO A 16 6.07 4.79 20.95
C PRO A 16 6.15 6.08 21.80
N THR A 17 7.12 6.93 21.49
CA THR A 17 7.32 8.23 22.17
C THR A 17 7.48 9.34 21.17
N LEU A 18 6.66 10.39 21.28
CA LEU A 18 6.85 11.62 20.52
C LEU A 18 7.98 12.43 21.17
N THR A 19 9.05 12.70 20.43
CA THR A 19 10.27 13.32 20.98
C THR A 19 10.92 14.27 19.99
N ARG A 20 11.97 14.98 20.45
CA ARG A 20 12.84 15.79 19.59
C ARG A 20 14.21 15.13 19.51
N LEU A 21 14.67 14.90 18.30
CA LEU A 21 15.95 14.27 17.98
C LEU A 21 16.93 15.30 17.41
N ALA A 22 18.24 15.08 17.64
CA ALA A 22 19.27 15.88 16.99
C ALA A 22 19.58 15.32 15.59
N GLU A 23 20.01 16.17 14.68
CA GLU A 23 20.41 15.74 13.32
C GLU A 23 21.56 14.73 13.33
N SER A 24 22.43 14.78 14.33
CA SER A 24 23.52 13.84 14.55
C SER A 24 23.06 12.41 14.88
N GLN A 25 21.79 12.23 15.23
CA GLN A 25 21.18 10.92 15.50
C GLN A 25 20.58 10.26 14.25
N LEU A 26 20.44 11.02 13.14
CA LEU A 26 19.98 10.46 11.88
C LEU A 26 20.91 9.32 11.44
N PRO A 27 20.33 8.23 10.91
CA PRO A 27 21.12 7.10 10.41
C PRO A 27 22.00 7.50 9.22
N GLU A 28 22.89 6.61 8.80
CA GLU A 28 23.71 6.79 7.61
C GLU A 28 22.87 6.87 6.34
N GLY A 29 23.29 7.68 5.39
CA GLY A 29 22.65 7.89 4.10
C GLY A 29 23.21 9.13 3.39
N GLU A 30 23.11 9.16 2.07
CA GLU A 30 23.66 10.21 1.22
C GLU A 30 22.74 11.43 1.12
N VAL A 31 21.41 11.24 1.31
CA VAL A 31 20.41 12.29 1.08
C VAL A 31 19.63 12.58 2.36
N ARG A 32 19.66 13.84 2.80
CA ARG A 32 18.84 14.32 3.91
C ARG A 32 17.62 15.06 3.36
N VAL A 33 16.44 14.70 3.85
CA VAL A 33 15.14 15.17 3.36
C VAL A 33 14.37 15.83 4.50
N ALA A 34 13.82 17.03 4.26
CA ALA A 34 12.74 17.58 5.06
C ALA A 34 11.45 16.87 4.66
N VAL A 35 10.90 16.05 5.53
CA VAL A 35 9.68 15.30 5.28
C VAL A 35 8.49 16.22 5.42
N ALA A 36 7.68 16.34 4.38
CA ALA A 36 6.43 17.11 4.41
C ALA A 36 5.25 16.24 4.83
N TYR A 37 5.20 15.02 4.31
CA TYR A 37 4.15 14.03 4.58
C TYR A 37 4.71 12.62 4.65
N SER A 38 4.14 11.81 5.53
CA SER A 38 4.21 10.36 5.55
C SER A 38 2.79 9.78 5.42
N SER A 39 2.62 8.47 5.53
CA SER A 39 1.30 7.85 5.56
C SER A 39 1.25 6.66 6.51
N ILE A 40 0.06 6.31 6.99
CA ILE A 40 -0.14 5.11 7.81
C ILE A 40 -0.45 3.93 6.90
N ASN A 41 0.38 2.90 6.95
CA ASN A 41 0.16 1.61 6.31
C ASN A 41 -0.07 0.54 7.38
N TYR A 42 -0.66 -0.60 7.02
CA TYR A 42 -0.90 -1.71 7.96
C TYR A 42 0.38 -2.16 8.66
N LYS A 43 1.51 -2.15 7.94
CA LYS A 43 2.83 -2.47 8.46
C LYS A 43 3.29 -1.48 9.54
N ASP A 44 3.05 -0.18 9.36
CA ASP A 44 3.33 0.84 10.37
C ASP A 44 2.48 0.61 11.63
N GLY A 45 1.21 0.25 11.44
CA GLY A 45 0.33 -0.14 12.54
C GLY A 45 0.89 -1.29 13.36
N LEU A 46 1.36 -2.36 12.71
CA LEU A 46 1.99 -3.51 13.37
C LEU A 46 3.29 -3.13 14.09
N ALA A 47 4.11 -2.26 13.50
CA ALA A 47 5.36 -1.80 14.10
C ALA A 47 5.11 -0.96 15.37
N ILE A 48 4.24 0.05 15.27
CA ILE A 48 3.96 1.01 16.33
C ILE A 48 3.25 0.34 17.52
N THR A 49 2.30 -0.57 17.24
CA THR A 49 1.56 -1.28 18.29
C THR A 49 2.30 -2.50 18.86
N GLY A 50 3.42 -2.91 18.24
CA GLY A 50 4.13 -4.12 18.61
C GLY A 50 3.39 -5.43 18.33
N LYS A 51 2.27 -5.39 17.59
CA LYS A 51 1.46 -6.57 17.23
C LYS A 51 2.12 -7.46 16.16
N GLY A 52 3.18 -6.97 15.51
CA GLY A 52 3.96 -7.72 14.52
C GLY A 52 5.46 -7.51 14.68
N LYS A 53 6.26 -8.51 14.30
CA LYS A 53 7.75 -8.45 14.33
C LYS A 53 8.27 -7.66 13.12
N ILE A 54 7.92 -6.37 13.03
CA ILE A 54 8.31 -5.49 11.93
C ILE A 54 9.65 -4.83 12.23
N VAL A 55 9.82 -4.29 13.44
CA VAL A 55 11.02 -3.57 13.86
C VAL A 55 12.20 -4.53 13.96
N ARG A 56 13.27 -4.25 13.19
CA ARG A 56 14.47 -5.09 13.09
C ARG A 56 15.64 -4.54 13.91
N GLN A 57 15.61 -3.25 14.23
CA GLN A 57 16.60 -2.60 15.09
C GLN A 57 15.95 -1.50 15.93
N TRP A 58 16.51 -1.27 17.10
CA TRP A 58 16.04 -0.28 18.07
C TRP A 58 17.13 0.73 18.41
N PRO A 59 16.82 2.02 18.69
CA PRO A 59 15.49 2.62 18.50
C PRO A 59 15.18 2.86 17.02
N LEU A 60 13.89 2.99 16.67
CA LEU A 60 13.43 3.17 15.29
C LEU A 60 12.42 4.32 15.17
N VAL A 61 12.57 5.14 14.15
CA VAL A 61 11.48 6.01 13.65
C VAL A 61 10.65 5.21 12.64
N PRO A 62 9.35 4.98 12.86
CA PRO A 62 8.50 4.26 11.91
C PRO A 62 8.13 5.10 10.70
N GLY A 63 7.32 4.54 9.80
CA GLY A 63 6.87 5.17 8.55
C GLY A 63 7.60 4.60 7.34
N ILE A 64 6.92 3.67 6.64
CA ILE A 64 7.51 2.94 5.49
C ILE A 64 7.52 3.77 4.20
N ASP A 65 6.96 4.97 4.23
CA ASP A 65 6.93 5.89 3.09
C ASP A 65 6.93 7.36 3.57
N PHE A 66 7.41 8.22 2.70
CA PHE A 66 7.35 9.68 2.88
C PHE A 66 7.55 10.42 1.55
N ALA A 67 7.11 11.68 1.52
CA ALA A 67 7.47 12.67 0.51
C ALA A 67 7.99 13.94 1.18
N GLY A 68 8.93 14.61 0.52
CA GLY A 68 9.54 15.81 1.06
C GLY A 68 10.53 16.47 0.13
N THR A 69 11.27 17.41 0.66
CA THR A 69 12.24 18.23 -0.06
C THR A 69 13.66 17.91 0.41
N VAL A 70 14.57 17.67 -0.51
CA VAL A 70 16.00 17.44 -0.22
C VAL A 70 16.60 18.67 0.43
N LEU A 71 17.22 18.50 1.60
CA LEU A 71 17.97 19.53 2.31
C LEU A 71 19.44 19.57 1.88
N GLU A 72 20.05 18.38 1.80
CA GLU A 72 21.44 18.19 1.38
C GLU A 72 21.61 16.80 0.75
N SER A 73 22.56 16.66 -0.16
CA SER A 73 22.86 15.39 -0.82
C SER A 73 24.35 15.25 -1.11
N ALA A 74 24.90 14.06 -0.84
CA ALA A 74 26.20 13.60 -1.36
C ALA A 74 26.02 12.75 -2.65
N ASP A 75 24.80 12.41 -3.03
CA ASP A 75 24.46 11.72 -4.29
C ASP A 75 24.21 12.77 -5.38
N SER A 76 24.99 12.70 -6.46
CA SER A 76 24.95 13.67 -7.58
C SER A 76 23.61 13.70 -8.34
N ARG A 77 22.75 12.72 -8.14
CA ARG A 77 21.40 12.66 -8.74
C ARG A 77 20.40 13.61 -8.09
N TYR A 78 20.71 14.12 -6.89
CA TYR A 78 19.83 14.95 -6.08
C TYR A 78 20.55 16.21 -5.60
N GLN A 79 19.83 17.31 -5.55
CA GLN A 79 20.30 18.59 -5.00
C GLN A 79 19.30 19.19 -4.01
N SER A 80 19.77 20.14 -3.19
CA SER A 80 18.89 20.88 -2.27
C SER A 80 17.74 21.53 -3.05
N GLY A 81 16.51 21.37 -2.55
CA GLY A 81 15.29 21.86 -3.16
C GLY A 81 14.56 20.83 -4.04
N ASP A 82 15.18 19.70 -4.41
CA ASP A 82 14.52 18.65 -5.16
C ASP A 82 13.41 18.01 -4.32
N LYS A 83 12.26 17.76 -4.96
CA LYS A 83 11.16 17.03 -4.35
C LYS A 83 11.25 15.55 -4.65
N VAL A 84 11.11 14.74 -3.61
CA VAL A 84 11.33 13.29 -3.67
C VAL A 84 10.24 12.53 -2.93
N VAL A 85 10.06 11.27 -3.34
CA VAL A 85 9.21 10.30 -2.67
C VAL A 85 10.01 9.04 -2.39
N LEU A 86 9.77 8.44 -1.23
CA LEU A 86 10.33 7.14 -0.84
C LEU A 86 9.21 6.19 -0.42
N THR A 87 9.30 4.95 -0.90
CA THR A 87 8.41 3.85 -0.50
C THR A 87 9.21 2.56 -0.45
N GLY A 88 9.05 1.76 0.61
CA GLY A 88 9.69 0.45 0.71
C GLY A 88 11.13 0.46 1.21
N TRP A 89 12.00 -0.39 0.65
CA TRP A 89 13.42 -0.56 0.96
C TRP A 89 13.74 -0.93 2.42
N GLY A 90 12.74 -1.33 3.22
CA GLY A 90 12.91 -1.62 4.64
C GLY A 90 13.01 -0.37 5.51
N VAL A 91 12.67 0.81 4.99
CA VAL A 91 12.51 2.03 5.75
C VAL A 91 11.29 1.89 6.67
N GLY A 92 11.42 2.33 7.92
CA GLY A 92 10.43 2.06 8.97
C GLY A 92 10.44 0.63 9.53
N GLU A 93 11.45 -0.19 9.14
CA GLU A 93 11.65 -1.56 9.63
C GLU A 93 13.06 -1.76 10.21
N GLY A 94 14.08 -1.59 9.40
CA GLY A 94 15.51 -1.72 9.72
C GLY A 94 16.30 -0.45 9.47
N HIS A 95 15.66 0.59 8.98
CA HIS A 95 16.19 1.94 8.81
C HIS A 95 15.10 2.94 9.26
N TRP A 96 15.48 4.09 9.79
CA TRP A 96 14.54 5.10 10.25
C TRP A 96 13.62 5.58 9.11
N GLY A 97 12.34 5.73 9.42
CA GLY A 97 11.26 6.01 8.48
C GLY A 97 10.80 7.46 8.44
N GLY A 98 9.63 7.65 7.84
CA GLY A 98 9.06 8.94 7.49
C GLY A 98 8.23 9.62 8.58
N MET A 99 8.03 9.02 9.76
CA MET A 99 7.27 9.66 10.85
C MET A 99 8.17 10.57 11.69
N ALA A 100 8.88 11.48 11.02
CA ALA A 100 9.73 12.52 11.58
C ALA A 100 9.85 13.69 10.60
N GLU A 101 10.08 14.91 11.11
CA GLU A 101 10.28 16.10 10.27
C GLU A 101 11.51 16.02 9.36
N GLN A 102 12.47 15.13 9.65
CA GLN A 102 13.63 14.87 8.81
C GLN A 102 13.95 13.38 8.70
N ALA A 103 14.40 12.97 7.52
CA ALA A 103 14.93 11.63 7.25
C ALA A 103 16.30 11.74 6.55
N ARG A 104 17.16 10.73 6.76
CA ARG A 104 18.40 10.55 5.99
C ARG A 104 18.41 9.15 5.41
N VAL A 105 18.56 9.03 4.09
CA VAL A 105 18.37 7.79 3.34
C VAL A 105 19.38 7.66 2.21
N LYS A 106 19.47 6.47 1.63
CA LYS A 106 20.25 6.23 0.42
C LYS A 106 19.58 6.87 -0.80
N GLY A 107 20.35 7.46 -1.70
CA GLY A 107 19.85 8.04 -2.94
C GLY A 107 19.12 7.02 -3.83
N ASP A 108 19.58 5.76 -3.85
CA ASP A 108 18.94 4.66 -4.60
C ASP A 108 17.51 4.33 -4.17
N TRP A 109 17.09 4.76 -2.98
CA TRP A 109 15.75 4.50 -2.47
C TRP A 109 14.74 5.57 -2.88
N LEU A 110 15.22 6.72 -3.30
CA LEU A 110 14.41 7.87 -3.66
C LEU A 110 13.96 7.81 -5.13
N VAL A 111 12.76 8.28 -5.37
CA VAL A 111 12.26 8.59 -6.71
C VAL A 111 12.00 10.09 -6.76
N PRO A 112 12.46 10.80 -7.81
CA PRO A 112 12.03 12.18 -8.03
C PRO A 112 10.51 12.25 -8.06
N LEU A 113 9.94 13.26 -7.39
CA LEU A 113 8.49 13.44 -7.36
C LEU A 113 7.97 13.56 -8.79
N PRO A 114 7.02 12.71 -9.24
CA PRO A 114 6.50 12.78 -10.60
C PRO A 114 5.84 14.12 -10.90
N ALA A 115 6.05 14.63 -12.11
CA ALA A 115 5.40 15.86 -12.56
C ALA A 115 3.86 15.73 -12.47
N GLY A 116 3.23 16.76 -11.95
CA GLY A 116 1.77 16.81 -11.73
C GLY A 116 1.31 16.34 -10.35
N LEU A 117 2.23 15.88 -9.49
CA LEU A 117 1.95 15.57 -8.08
C LEU A 117 2.67 16.54 -7.16
N ASP A 118 2.04 16.91 -6.07
CA ASP A 118 2.67 17.51 -4.90
C ASP A 118 2.97 16.44 -3.83
N GLU A 119 3.69 16.80 -2.76
CA GLU A 119 4.09 15.88 -1.69
C GLU A 119 2.87 15.29 -0.97
N ARG A 120 1.80 16.07 -0.82
CA ARG A 120 0.54 15.60 -0.24
C ARG A 120 -0.09 14.51 -1.10
N GLN A 121 -0.24 14.77 -2.40
CA GLN A 121 -0.80 13.81 -3.36
C GLN A 121 0.07 12.55 -3.46
N ALA A 122 1.40 12.71 -3.45
CA ALA A 122 2.32 11.57 -3.43
C ALA A 122 2.09 10.67 -2.21
N MET A 123 1.80 11.23 -1.03
CA MET A 123 1.52 10.41 0.15
C MET A 123 0.06 9.94 0.24
N CYS A 124 -0.89 10.59 -0.41
CA CYS A 124 -2.20 9.96 -0.68
C CYS A 124 -2.03 8.63 -1.43
N ILE A 125 -1.13 8.60 -2.40
CA ILE A 125 -0.73 7.38 -3.12
C ILE A 125 0.07 6.46 -2.19
N GLY A 126 1.24 6.89 -1.75
CA GLY A 126 2.15 6.17 -0.86
C GLY A 126 2.49 4.75 -1.33
N THR A 127 2.91 3.94 -0.38
CA THR A 127 3.19 2.50 -0.62
C THR A 127 1.96 1.74 -1.10
N ALA A 128 0.78 2.10 -0.59
CA ALA A 128 -0.46 1.43 -0.98
C ALA A 128 -0.81 1.67 -2.45
N GLY A 129 -0.69 2.90 -2.94
CA GLY A 129 -0.94 3.22 -4.35
C GLY A 129 0.12 2.64 -5.27
N LEU A 130 1.41 2.68 -4.87
CA LEU A 130 2.46 1.99 -5.62
C LEU A 130 2.13 0.50 -5.77
N THR A 131 1.75 -0.17 -4.68
CA THR A 131 1.38 -1.59 -4.69
C THR A 131 0.19 -1.85 -5.62
N ALA A 132 -0.84 -1.00 -5.57
CA ALA A 132 -2.01 -1.09 -6.46
C ALA A 132 -1.61 -1.00 -7.94
N MET A 133 -0.74 -0.04 -8.31
CA MET A 133 -0.26 0.09 -9.69
C MET A 133 0.61 -1.09 -10.11
N LEU A 134 1.46 -1.61 -9.23
CA LEU A 134 2.24 -2.82 -9.53
C LEU A 134 1.34 -4.04 -9.76
N CYS A 135 0.21 -4.15 -9.04
CA CYS A 135 -0.81 -5.17 -9.31
C CYS A 135 -1.45 -4.97 -10.68
N VAL A 136 -1.83 -3.74 -11.04
CA VAL A 136 -2.37 -3.43 -12.38
C VAL A 136 -1.38 -3.83 -13.47
N LEU A 137 -0.11 -3.45 -13.33
CA LEU A 137 0.95 -3.84 -14.27
C LEU A 137 1.07 -5.36 -14.40
N ALA A 138 0.99 -6.11 -13.30
CA ALA A 138 1.04 -7.57 -13.31
C ALA A 138 -0.16 -8.19 -14.05
N LEU A 139 -1.35 -7.62 -13.92
CA LEU A 139 -2.54 -8.06 -14.65
C LEU A 139 -2.41 -7.76 -16.16
N GLU A 140 -1.95 -6.58 -16.54
CA GLU A 140 -1.72 -6.20 -17.94
C GLU A 140 -0.65 -7.10 -18.60
N GLU A 141 0.45 -7.40 -17.91
CA GLU A 141 1.49 -8.34 -18.34
C GLU A 141 0.97 -9.79 -18.49
N ALA A 142 -0.06 -10.13 -17.72
CA ALA A 142 -0.77 -11.40 -17.89
C ALA A 142 -1.72 -11.41 -19.09
N GLY A 143 -1.88 -10.29 -19.80
CA GLY A 143 -2.77 -10.14 -20.96
C GLY A 143 -4.20 -9.77 -20.60
N ILE A 144 -4.46 -9.30 -19.37
CA ILE A 144 -5.79 -8.84 -18.95
C ILE A 144 -6.01 -7.41 -19.48
N THR A 145 -7.13 -7.21 -20.15
CA THR A 145 -7.59 -5.93 -20.71
C THR A 145 -8.97 -5.57 -20.16
N PRO A 146 -9.44 -4.33 -20.34
CA PRO A 146 -10.82 -3.96 -19.94
C PRO A 146 -11.93 -4.85 -20.51
N ASP A 147 -11.70 -5.43 -21.69
CA ASP A 147 -12.67 -6.33 -22.36
C ASP A 147 -12.62 -7.78 -21.85
N SER A 148 -11.67 -8.11 -20.98
CA SER A 148 -11.52 -9.48 -20.46
C SER A 148 -12.66 -9.91 -19.53
N GLY A 149 -13.38 -8.96 -18.94
CA GLY A 149 -14.48 -9.18 -17.99
C GLY A 149 -14.22 -8.51 -16.64
N GLU A 150 -15.02 -8.90 -15.65
CA GLU A 150 -15.02 -8.25 -14.32
C GLU A 150 -13.75 -8.59 -13.52
N VAL A 151 -13.16 -7.56 -12.90
CA VAL A 151 -11.99 -7.65 -12.02
C VAL A 151 -12.44 -7.51 -10.57
N LEU A 152 -12.13 -8.50 -9.73
CA LEU A 152 -12.41 -8.44 -8.29
C LEU A 152 -11.25 -7.79 -7.53
N VAL A 153 -11.54 -6.82 -6.66
CA VAL A 153 -10.59 -6.27 -5.69
C VAL A 153 -11.00 -6.72 -4.29
N THR A 154 -10.18 -7.51 -3.62
CA THR A 154 -10.43 -7.93 -2.24
C THR A 154 -9.87 -6.91 -1.24
N GLY A 155 -10.49 -6.78 -0.07
CA GLY A 155 -10.11 -5.74 0.88
C GLY A 155 -10.24 -4.34 0.28
N ALA A 156 -11.25 -4.15 -0.57
CA ALA A 156 -11.41 -3.00 -1.45
C ALA A 156 -11.43 -1.64 -0.71
N ALA A 157 -11.88 -1.61 0.54
CA ALA A 157 -11.94 -0.38 1.32
C ALA A 157 -10.62 -0.02 2.03
N GLY A 158 -9.61 -0.89 2.00
CA GLY A 158 -8.27 -0.58 2.51
C GLY A 158 -7.47 0.29 1.54
N GLY A 159 -6.28 0.75 1.97
CA GLY A 159 -5.46 1.67 1.18
C GLY A 159 -5.11 1.15 -0.23
N VAL A 160 -4.61 -0.09 -0.33
CA VAL A 160 -4.31 -0.73 -1.63
C VAL A 160 -5.60 -0.98 -2.41
N GLY A 161 -6.63 -1.52 -1.74
CA GLY A 161 -7.90 -1.85 -2.38
C GLY A 161 -8.60 -0.63 -2.98
N ALA A 162 -8.76 0.46 -2.22
CA ALA A 162 -9.41 1.68 -2.68
C ALA A 162 -8.66 2.32 -3.87
N THR A 163 -7.32 2.34 -3.80
CA THR A 163 -6.51 2.81 -4.92
C THR A 163 -6.65 1.90 -6.14
N SER A 164 -6.69 0.58 -5.94
CA SER A 164 -6.89 -0.38 -7.04
C SER A 164 -8.25 -0.20 -7.72
N VAL A 165 -9.31 0.01 -6.94
CA VAL A 165 -10.66 0.30 -7.49
C VAL A 165 -10.62 1.55 -8.37
N ALA A 166 -10.08 2.65 -7.84
CA ALA A 166 -10.00 3.92 -8.57
C ALA A 166 -9.16 3.82 -9.85
N LEU A 167 -8.00 3.15 -9.78
CA LEU A 167 -7.11 2.97 -10.93
C LEU A 167 -7.75 2.10 -12.01
N LEU A 168 -8.27 0.93 -11.65
CA LEU A 168 -8.89 0.00 -12.59
C LEU A 168 -10.09 0.64 -13.28
N ALA A 169 -10.95 1.33 -12.52
CA ALA A 169 -12.09 2.05 -13.08
C ALA A 169 -11.65 3.16 -14.06
N ALA A 170 -10.65 3.96 -13.69
CA ALA A 170 -10.10 5.00 -14.56
C ALA A 170 -9.44 4.45 -15.83
N LEU A 171 -8.93 3.22 -15.78
CA LEU A 171 -8.37 2.50 -16.93
C LEU A 171 -9.43 1.75 -17.76
N GLY A 172 -10.72 1.87 -17.40
CA GLY A 172 -11.84 1.30 -18.17
C GLY A 172 -12.22 -0.13 -17.78
N TYR A 173 -11.64 -0.70 -16.72
CA TYR A 173 -12.03 -2.04 -16.25
C TYR A 173 -13.37 -2.00 -15.53
N GLN A 174 -14.13 -3.09 -15.61
CA GLN A 174 -15.31 -3.31 -14.79
C GLN A 174 -14.88 -3.90 -13.44
N VAL A 175 -15.13 -3.17 -12.34
CA VAL A 175 -14.56 -3.49 -11.03
C VAL A 175 -15.63 -3.93 -10.03
N ALA A 176 -15.47 -5.13 -9.48
CA ALA A 176 -16.20 -5.60 -8.31
C ALA A 176 -15.36 -5.35 -7.04
N ALA A 177 -15.92 -4.71 -6.04
CA ALA A 177 -15.22 -4.35 -4.81
C ALA A 177 -15.70 -5.22 -3.64
N LEU A 178 -14.83 -6.10 -3.14
CA LEU A 178 -15.14 -6.98 -2.00
C LEU A 178 -14.74 -6.31 -0.69
N THR A 179 -15.73 -6.12 0.18
CA THR A 179 -15.56 -5.52 1.51
C THR A 179 -16.29 -6.29 2.62
N GLY A 180 -15.77 -6.21 3.84
CA GLY A 180 -16.45 -6.74 5.04
C GLY A 180 -17.51 -5.80 5.61
N ARG A 181 -17.58 -4.55 5.13
CA ARG A 181 -18.51 -3.50 5.61
C ARG A 181 -19.22 -2.84 4.42
N PRO A 182 -20.06 -3.58 3.67
CA PRO A 182 -20.68 -3.09 2.44
C PRO A 182 -21.57 -1.87 2.66
N GLU A 183 -22.31 -1.82 3.77
CA GLU A 183 -23.22 -0.72 4.10
C GLU A 183 -22.49 0.58 4.42
N GLU A 184 -21.36 0.49 5.15
CA GLU A 184 -20.57 1.66 5.55
C GLU A 184 -19.67 2.19 4.41
N GLN A 185 -19.13 1.27 3.59
CA GLN A 185 -18.06 1.59 2.64
C GLN A 185 -18.53 1.56 1.18
N GLY A 186 -19.72 1.01 0.91
CA GLY A 186 -20.24 0.84 -0.44
C GLY A 186 -20.35 2.15 -1.21
N ALA A 187 -20.81 3.21 -0.57
CA ALA A 187 -20.93 4.54 -1.19
C ALA A 187 -19.56 5.08 -1.65
N MET A 188 -18.54 5.00 -0.79
CA MET A 188 -17.18 5.42 -1.13
C MET A 188 -16.62 4.58 -2.30
N LEU A 189 -16.76 3.26 -2.24
CA LEU A 189 -16.25 2.36 -3.28
C LEU A 189 -16.95 2.59 -4.63
N THR A 190 -18.26 2.85 -4.63
CA THR A 190 -19.00 3.21 -5.84
C THR A 190 -18.52 4.55 -6.39
N ALA A 191 -18.30 5.55 -5.54
CA ALA A 191 -17.76 6.85 -5.95
C ALA A 191 -16.32 6.74 -6.51
N LEU A 192 -15.53 5.76 -6.07
CA LEU A 192 -14.21 5.43 -6.64
C LEU A 192 -14.30 4.64 -7.96
N GLY A 193 -15.50 4.25 -8.39
CA GLY A 193 -15.75 3.60 -9.68
C GLY A 193 -16.03 2.10 -9.62
N ALA A 194 -16.29 1.52 -8.43
CA ALA A 194 -16.76 0.14 -8.35
C ALA A 194 -18.14 0.02 -9.00
N SER A 195 -18.29 -0.90 -9.95
CA SER A 195 -19.56 -1.22 -10.61
C SER A 195 -20.46 -2.11 -9.74
N ARG A 196 -19.85 -2.84 -8.80
CA ARG A 196 -20.54 -3.75 -7.88
C ARG A 196 -19.82 -3.87 -6.54
N ILE A 197 -20.60 -3.91 -5.46
CA ILE A 197 -20.12 -4.21 -4.12
C ILE A 197 -20.41 -5.67 -3.80
N VAL A 198 -19.39 -6.40 -3.34
CA VAL A 198 -19.46 -7.82 -2.98
C VAL A 198 -19.21 -7.95 -1.48
N PRO A 199 -20.16 -8.49 -0.71
CA PRO A 199 -19.93 -8.78 0.70
C PRO A 199 -18.83 -9.83 0.89
N ARG A 200 -17.88 -9.59 1.80
CA ARG A 200 -16.79 -10.54 2.09
C ARG A 200 -17.30 -11.92 2.51
N SER A 201 -18.46 -12.00 3.13
CA SER A 201 -19.11 -13.27 3.54
C SER A 201 -19.28 -14.25 2.38
N GLU A 202 -19.41 -13.78 1.14
CA GLU A 202 -19.52 -14.65 -0.04
C GLU A 202 -18.24 -15.45 -0.31
N LEU A 203 -17.06 -14.92 0.08
CA LEU A 203 -15.77 -15.58 -0.13
C LEU A 203 -15.21 -16.23 1.15
N LEU A 204 -15.89 -16.17 2.28
CA LEU A 204 -15.48 -16.84 3.53
C LEU A 204 -15.97 -18.28 3.64
N VAL A 205 -16.80 -18.75 2.73
CA VAL A 205 -17.22 -20.17 2.64
C VAL A 205 -16.09 -21.00 2.08
N PRO A 206 -15.85 -22.22 2.59
CA PRO A 206 -14.82 -23.10 2.07
C PRO A 206 -14.89 -23.27 0.55
N ALA A 207 -13.75 -23.15 -0.12
CA ALA A 207 -13.67 -23.29 -1.56
C ALA A 207 -13.80 -24.76 -1.99
N LYS A 208 -14.58 -25.03 -3.04
CA LYS A 208 -14.43 -26.25 -3.81
C LYS A 208 -13.20 -26.14 -4.71
N PRO A 209 -12.62 -27.26 -5.17
CA PRO A 209 -11.45 -27.21 -6.06
C PRO A 209 -11.66 -26.35 -7.33
N LEU A 210 -12.88 -26.37 -7.88
CA LEU A 210 -13.37 -25.49 -8.96
C LEU A 210 -14.81 -25.10 -8.68
N GLU A 211 -15.14 -23.84 -8.95
CA GLU A 211 -16.48 -23.28 -8.82
C GLU A 211 -16.93 -22.61 -10.12
N LYS A 212 -18.11 -21.97 -10.12
CA LYS A 212 -18.57 -21.18 -11.26
C LYS A 212 -17.53 -20.10 -11.57
N GLN A 213 -17.20 -19.93 -12.83
CA GLN A 213 -16.33 -18.87 -13.32
C GLN A 213 -17.04 -17.52 -13.19
N LEU A 214 -16.41 -16.56 -12.53
CA LEU A 214 -16.97 -15.24 -12.25
C LEU A 214 -16.01 -14.12 -12.64
N TRP A 215 -14.70 -14.28 -12.42
CA TRP A 215 -13.72 -13.21 -12.46
C TRP A 215 -12.70 -13.40 -13.57
N ALA A 216 -12.51 -12.38 -14.40
CA ALA A 216 -11.44 -12.37 -15.41
C ALA A 216 -10.07 -12.13 -14.76
N ALA A 217 -10.03 -11.27 -13.74
CA ALA A 217 -8.84 -11.00 -12.98
C ALA A 217 -9.17 -10.62 -11.53
N ALA A 218 -8.14 -10.56 -10.68
CA ALA A 218 -8.30 -9.99 -9.34
C ALA A 218 -7.02 -9.36 -8.79
N ILE A 219 -7.22 -8.38 -7.88
CA ILE A 219 -6.17 -7.88 -6.98
C ILE A 219 -6.54 -8.34 -5.57
N ASP A 220 -5.67 -9.14 -4.97
CA ASP A 220 -5.91 -9.69 -3.64
C ASP A 220 -5.00 -9.07 -2.58
N THR A 221 -5.63 -8.48 -1.56
CA THR A 221 -4.98 -7.89 -0.39
C THR A 221 -5.22 -8.68 0.90
N VAL A 222 -5.99 -9.77 0.81
CA VAL A 222 -6.52 -10.49 1.99
C VAL A 222 -5.81 -11.81 2.25
N GLY A 223 -5.55 -12.60 1.21
CA GLY A 223 -4.94 -13.93 1.35
C GLY A 223 -5.89 -15.00 1.88
N SER A 224 -5.31 -16.10 2.35
CA SER A 224 -5.97 -17.22 3.04
C SER A 224 -7.23 -17.75 2.32
N GLN A 225 -8.32 -17.97 3.05
CA GLN A 225 -9.59 -18.50 2.55
C GLN A 225 -10.19 -17.66 1.41
N VAL A 226 -10.06 -16.34 1.49
CA VAL A 226 -10.59 -15.42 0.46
C VAL A 226 -9.85 -15.65 -0.86
N LEU A 227 -8.52 -15.72 -0.83
CA LEU A 227 -7.70 -15.99 -2.02
C LEU A 227 -7.97 -17.40 -2.57
N ALA A 228 -8.10 -18.40 -1.70
CA ALA A 228 -8.40 -19.77 -2.11
C ALA A 228 -9.76 -19.86 -2.84
N LYS A 229 -10.80 -19.22 -2.29
CA LYS A 229 -12.13 -19.13 -2.87
C LYS A 229 -12.12 -18.38 -4.21
N LEU A 230 -11.44 -17.25 -4.25
CA LEU A 230 -11.25 -16.45 -5.46
C LEU A 230 -10.62 -17.28 -6.60
N LEU A 231 -9.53 -18.00 -6.33
CA LEU A 231 -8.85 -18.85 -7.33
C LEU A 231 -9.79 -19.90 -7.92
N ALA A 232 -10.66 -20.51 -7.11
CA ALA A 232 -11.65 -21.48 -7.57
C ALA A 232 -12.72 -20.87 -8.50
N GLN A 233 -12.92 -19.55 -8.46
CA GLN A 233 -13.91 -18.79 -9.23
C GLN A 233 -13.35 -18.07 -10.46
N MET A 234 -12.04 -18.19 -10.71
CA MET A 234 -11.42 -17.53 -11.86
C MET A 234 -11.90 -18.09 -13.19
N ASN A 235 -12.04 -17.23 -14.18
CA ASN A 235 -12.27 -17.60 -15.57
C ASN A 235 -11.05 -18.33 -16.15
N TYR A 236 -11.25 -19.05 -17.26
CA TYR A 236 -10.13 -19.63 -18.00
C TYR A 236 -9.16 -18.55 -18.47
N GLY A 237 -7.86 -18.74 -18.20
CA GLY A 237 -6.80 -17.79 -18.51
C GLY A 237 -6.73 -16.57 -17.60
N GLY A 238 -7.55 -16.53 -16.54
CA GLY A 238 -7.58 -15.42 -15.59
C GLY A 238 -6.30 -15.25 -14.79
N ALA A 239 -6.10 -14.06 -14.23
CA ALA A 239 -4.90 -13.71 -13.46
C ALA A 239 -5.25 -13.06 -12.11
N VAL A 240 -4.50 -13.41 -11.07
CA VAL A 240 -4.61 -12.84 -9.73
C VAL A 240 -3.27 -12.21 -9.33
N ALA A 241 -3.28 -10.93 -9.00
CA ALA A 241 -2.16 -10.22 -8.39
C ALA A 241 -2.35 -10.21 -6.85
N ALA A 242 -1.53 -10.99 -6.13
CA ALA A 242 -1.60 -11.11 -4.67
C ALA A 242 -0.52 -10.23 -4.02
N CYS A 243 -0.93 -9.29 -3.18
CA CYS A 243 -0.03 -8.33 -2.55
C CYS A 243 -0.24 -8.16 -1.04
N GLY A 244 -1.21 -8.87 -0.44
CA GLY A 244 -1.50 -8.74 0.98
C GLY A 244 -1.91 -10.05 1.64
N LEU A 245 -1.92 -10.03 2.98
CA LEU A 245 -2.21 -11.19 3.83
C LEU A 245 -3.03 -10.79 5.07
N ALA A 246 -3.90 -9.78 4.94
CA ALA A 246 -4.68 -9.25 6.04
C ALA A 246 -5.63 -10.29 6.69
N GLY A 247 -6.04 -11.31 5.95
CA GLY A 247 -6.87 -12.42 6.42
C GLY A 247 -6.08 -13.68 6.82
N GLY A 248 -4.78 -13.74 6.52
CA GLY A 248 -3.90 -14.85 6.82
C GLY A 248 -2.84 -15.08 5.74
N PHE A 249 -1.80 -15.84 6.06
CA PHE A 249 -0.65 -16.11 5.20
C PHE A 249 -0.69 -17.49 4.51
N ASP A 250 -1.62 -18.33 4.91
CA ASP A 250 -1.86 -19.65 4.31
C ASP A 250 -2.63 -19.53 2.98
N LEU A 251 -2.58 -20.58 2.17
CA LEU A 251 -3.35 -20.68 0.92
C LEU A 251 -3.96 -22.08 0.79
N PRO A 252 -5.12 -22.34 1.39
CA PRO A 252 -5.79 -23.65 1.36
C PRO A 252 -6.52 -23.89 0.02
N THR A 253 -5.78 -24.15 -1.04
CA THR A 253 -6.30 -24.39 -2.40
C THR A 253 -5.76 -25.69 -3.00
N SER A 254 -6.18 -26.02 -4.21
CA SER A 254 -5.68 -27.13 -5.02
C SER A 254 -4.98 -26.61 -6.28
N VAL A 255 -4.30 -27.49 -7.00
CA VAL A 255 -3.69 -27.15 -8.29
C VAL A 255 -4.71 -27.03 -9.44
N MET A 256 -5.97 -27.40 -9.23
CA MET A 256 -6.98 -27.49 -10.30
C MET A 256 -7.25 -26.16 -11.02
N PRO A 257 -7.35 -24.98 -10.34
CA PRO A 257 -7.49 -23.71 -11.05
C PRO A 257 -6.34 -23.46 -12.04
N PHE A 258 -5.13 -23.81 -11.64
CA PHE A 258 -3.93 -23.56 -12.44
C PHE A 258 -3.86 -24.48 -13.67
N ILE A 259 -4.05 -25.80 -13.51
CA ILE A 259 -3.89 -26.76 -14.60
C ILE A 259 -5.13 -26.90 -15.49
N LEU A 260 -6.35 -26.72 -14.95
CA LEU A 260 -7.59 -26.91 -15.70
C LEU A 260 -8.18 -25.62 -16.26
N ARG A 261 -7.80 -24.46 -15.70
CA ARG A 261 -8.26 -23.14 -16.16
C ARG A 261 -7.13 -22.20 -16.55
N ASN A 262 -5.87 -22.67 -16.53
CA ASN A 262 -4.71 -21.84 -16.87
C ASN A 262 -4.66 -20.53 -16.07
N VAL A 263 -5.11 -20.56 -14.81
CA VAL A 263 -5.09 -19.38 -13.91
C VAL A 263 -3.65 -19.06 -13.54
N ARG A 264 -3.33 -17.77 -13.50
CA ARG A 264 -2.04 -17.26 -13.00
C ARG A 264 -2.23 -16.65 -11.61
N LEU A 265 -1.36 -17.00 -10.68
CA LEU A 265 -1.22 -16.34 -9.38
C LEU A 265 0.15 -15.67 -9.32
N GLN A 266 0.17 -14.35 -9.32
CA GLN A 266 1.38 -13.54 -9.31
C GLN A 266 1.51 -12.82 -7.97
N GLY A 267 2.61 -13.06 -7.24
CA GLY A 267 2.98 -12.26 -6.07
C GLY A 267 3.49 -10.89 -6.49
N VAL A 268 3.09 -9.85 -5.77
CA VAL A 268 3.50 -8.46 -6.01
C VAL A 268 4.18 -7.91 -4.76
N ASP A 269 5.49 -7.68 -4.85
CA ASP A 269 6.29 -7.02 -3.83
C ASP A 269 6.57 -5.57 -4.20
N SER A 270 6.20 -4.63 -3.34
CA SER A 270 6.50 -3.21 -3.47
C SER A 270 7.71 -2.77 -2.66
N VAL A 271 8.22 -3.61 -1.76
CA VAL A 271 9.35 -3.27 -0.87
C VAL A 271 10.66 -3.23 -1.65
N MET A 272 10.99 -4.33 -2.34
CA MET A 272 12.23 -4.48 -3.11
C MET A 272 11.99 -4.35 -4.63
N CYS A 273 10.89 -3.72 -5.02
CA CYS A 273 10.56 -3.48 -6.42
C CYS A 273 11.71 -2.73 -7.12
N PRO A 274 12.24 -3.21 -8.26
CA PRO A 274 13.32 -2.56 -9.00
C PRO A 274 12.99 -1.10 -9.34
N PHE A 275 14.03 -0.26 -9.37
CA PHE A 275 13.89 1.19 -9.55
C PHE A 275 13.12 1.57 -10.82
N GLU A 276 13.42 0.97 -11.96
CA GLU A 276 12.78 1.27 -13.26
C GLU A 276 11.28 0.93 -13.21
N ARG A 277 10.93 -0.21 -12.61
CA ARG A 277 9.53 -0.63 -12.46
C ARG A 277 8.78 0.28 -11.48
N ARG A 278 9.45 0.70 -10.40
CA ARG A 278 8.93 1.67 -9.43
C ARG A 278 8.67 3.02 -10.10
N GLN A 279 9.62 3.52 -10.87
CA GLN A 279 9.51 4.78 -11.61
C GLN A 279 8.37 4.73 -12.63
N LEU A 280 8.23 3.65 -13.39
CA LEU A 280 7.11 3.44 -14.30
C LEU A 280 5.77 3.47 -13.56
N ALA A 281 5.68 2.78 -12.43
CA ALA A 281 4.45 2.75 -11.63
C ALA A 281 4.09 4.15 -11.10
N TRP A 282 5.06 4.93 -10.60
CA TRP A 282 4.83 6.30 -10.15
C TRP A 282 4.39 7.24 -11.29
N GLN A 283 4.99 7.12 -12.47
CA GLN A 283 4.58 7.89 -13.67
C GLN A 283 3.14 7.55 -14.08
N ARG A 284 2.78 6.27 -14.03
CA ARG A 284 1.41 5.83 -14.35
C ARG A 284 0.39 6.29 -13.30
N LEU A 285 0.73 6.27 -12.02
CA LEU A 285 -0.09 6.80 -10.94
C LEU A 285 -0.39 8.28 -11.13
N ALA A 286 0.63 9.09 -11.40
CA ALA A 286 0.48 10.52 -11.65
C ALA A 286 -0.44 10.84 -12.83
N ARG A 287 -0.46 9.96 -13.83
CA ARG A 287 -1.27 10.14 -15.06
C ARG A 287 -2.69 9.61 -14.93
N ASN A 288 -2.88 8.48 -14.24
CA ASN A 288 -4.12 7.70 -14.34
C ASN A 288 -5.00 7.77 -13.08
N LEU A 289 -4.44 8.14 -11.90
CA LEU A 289 -5.26 8.21 -10.69
C LEU A 289 -6.17 9.46 -10.77
N PRO A 290 -7.51 9.30 -10.65
CA PRO A 290 -8.43 10.43 -10.81
C PRO A 290 -8.33 11.40 -9.63
N ALA A 291 -8.56 12.69 -9.88
CA ALA A 291 -8.53 13.75 -8.86
C ALA A 291 -9.51 13.46 -7.70
N SER A 292 -10.66 12.86 -7.99
CA SER A 292 -11.67 12.48 -6.98
C SER A 292 -11.15 11.52 -5.93
N PHE A 293 -10.12 10.72 -6.23
CA PHE A 293 -9.48 9.84 -5.24
C PHE A 293 -8.89 10.62 -4.06
N PHE A 294 -8.21 11.75 -4.34
CA PHE A 294 -7.56 12.58 -3.32
C PHE A 294 -8.56 13.29 -2.39
N GLU A 295 -9.83 13.38 -2.79
CA GLU A 295 -10.90 13.99 -2.02
C GLU A 295 -11.71 12.99 -1.22
N GLN A 296 -11.96 11.81 -1.78
CA GLN A 296 -12.94 10.86 -1.25
C GLN A 296 -12.35 9.77 -0.35
N ALA A 297 -11.07 9.43 -0.55
CA ALA A 297 -10.45 8.29 0.10
C ALA A 297 -9.33 8.65 1.10
N VAL A 298 -9.20 9.93 1.49
CA VAL A 298 -8.05 10.42 2.25
C VAL A 298 -8.46 11.15 3.52
N THR A 299 -7.85 10.76 4.65
CA THR A 299 -7.90 11.46 5.93
C THR A 299 -6.51 12.00 6.27
N GLU A 300 -6.40 13.22 6.78
CA GLU A 300 -5.13 13.84 7.18
C GLU A 300 -5.08 13.99 8.70
N ILE A 301 -3.96 13.60 9.31
CA ILE A 301 -3.70 13.69 10.75
C ILE A 301 -2.33 14.31 11.00
N GLY A 302 -2.10 14.81 12.21
CA GLY A 302 -0.77 15.20 12.70
C GLY A 302 0.00 14.02 13.29
N LEU A 303 1.30 14.24 13.53
CA LEU A 303 2.20 13.23 14.11
C LEU A 303 1.73 12.75 15.51
N GLU A 304 1.03 13.59 16.26
CA GLU A 304 0.48 13.31 17.59
C GLU A 304 -0.62 12.23 17.57
N GLN A 305 -1.30 12.08 16.45
CA GLN A 305 -2.44 11.16 16.30
C GLN A 305 -2.03 9.80 15.71
N VAL A 306 -0.73 9.63 15.39
CA VAL A 306 -0.22 8.43 14.69
C VAL A 306 -0.41 7.16 15.50
N VAL A 307 -0.23 7.21 16.83
CA VAL A 307 -0.38 6.02 17.69
C VAL A 307 -1.82 5.54 17.71
N GLU A 308 -2.78 6.45 17.82
CA GLU A 308 -4.22 6.12 17.75
C GLU A 308 -4.59 5.54 16.38
N ALA A 309 -4.12 6.17 15.29
CA ALA A 309 -4.35 5.67 13.94
C ALA A 309 -3.71 4.29 13.70
N ALA A 310 -2.56 4.01 14.30
CA ALA A 310 -1.89 2.70 14.27
C ALA A 310 -2.72 1.61 14.96
N GLU A 311 -3.36 1.92 16.08
CA GLU A 311 -4.32 1.02 16.73
C GLU A 311 -5.53 0.75 15.83
N ALA A 312 -6.14 1.80 15.30
CA ALA A 312 -7.32 1.72 14.46
C ALA A 312 -7.09 0.90 13.17
N ILE A 313 -5.95 1.08 12.50
CA ILE A 313 -5.65 0.32 11.27
C ILE A 313 -5.45 -1.17 11.56
N THR A 314 -4.81 -1.53 12.68
CA THR A 314 -4.62 -2.94 13.05
C THR A 314 -5.92 -3.64 13.45
N GLN A 315 -6.96 -2.87 13.79
CA GLN A 315 -8.31 -3.36 14.08
C GLN A 315 -9.23 -3.34 12.83
N GLY A 316 -8.72 -2.92 11.67
CA GLY A 316 -9.50 -2.82 10.44
C GLY A 316 -10.55 -1.70 10.44
N GLN A 317 -10.39 -0.69 11.29
CA GLN A 317 -11.34 0.41 11.45
C GLN A 317 -11.10 1.55 10.45
N ILE A 318 -9.92 1.61 9.82
CA ILE A 318 -9.59 2.64 8.82
C ILE A 318 -10.08 2.20 7.44
N ALA A 319 -10.64 3.15 6.69
CA ALA A 319 -10.93 3.04 5.26
C ALA A 319 -10.08 4.05 4.48
N GLY A 320 -9.73 3.70 3.24
CA GLY A 320 -8.91 4.58 2.37
C GLY A 320 -7.49 4.77 2.87
N ARG A 321 -7.02 6.01 2.80
CA ARG A 321 -5.66 6.42 3.14
C ARG A 321 -5.65 7.38 4.33
N THR A 322 -4.68 7.21 5.22
CA THR A 322 -4.39 8.17 6.30
C THR A 322 -3.02 8.77 6.07
N LEU A 323 -2.99 10.09 5.83
CA LEU A 323 -1.79 10.90 5.72
C LEU A 323 -1.34 11.38 7.09
N VAL A 324 -0.03 11.48 7.25
CA VAL A 324 0.60 12.12 8.41
C VAL A 324 1.31 13.38 7.93
N LYS A 325 0.84 14.54 8.35
CA LYS A 325 1.51 15.81 8.11
C LYS A 325 2.58 16.02 9.16
N LEU A 326 3.80 16.38 8.74
CA LEU A 326 4.99 16.57 9.56
C LEU A 326 5.28 18.04 9.85
#